data_fb302150a2e89d6aa233ffa8e96b23c7
#
_entry.id   fb302150a2e89d6aa233ffa8e96b23c7
#
_cell.length_a   1.000
_cell.length_b   1.000
_cell.length_c   1.000
_cell.angle_alpha   90.00
_cell.angle_beta   90.00
_cell.angle_gamma   90.00
#
_symmetry.space_group_name_H-M   'P 1'
#
loop_
_entity.id
_entity.type
_entity.pdbx_description
1 polymer ?
#
loop_
_entity_poly.entity_id
_entity_poly.type
_entity_poly.pdbx_seq_one_letter_code
_entity_poly.pdbx_strand_id
1 'polypeptide(L)'
;MDGGTFSKVEKSSKAMYGPRHILACGYTLDEQTGFCYVLRKIQLEDIPVRFLGDADGSKTLKTILEEAETGVTEHSSLRRAVIMSGLTQAELHGLISSHRESGLPYPLWASLTPVSETWLLKDLLEALAQEAMAMKQRRETAAADSAKQT
;
A
#
# COMPACT_ATOMS: atom_id res chain seq x y z
N MET A 1 -34.94 10.44 -4.16
CA MET A 1 -33.57 9.97 -3.84
C MET A 1 -32.86 9.54 -5.12
N ASP A 2 -31.69 10.07 -5.34
CA ASP A 2 -30.92 9.74 -6.53
C ASP A 2 -30.25 8.38 -6.38
N GLY A 3 -30.71 7.38 -7.14
CA GLY A 3 -30.15 6.04 -7.09
C GLY A 3 -28.69 5.96 -7.49
N GLY A 4 -28.24 6.85 -8.38
CA GLY A 4 -26.84 6.90 -8.82
C GLY A 4 -25.91 7.30 -7.68
N THR A 5 -26.26 8.30 -6.91
CA THR A 5 -25.48 8.74 -5.76
C THR A 5 -25.40 7.64 -4.69
N PHE A 6 -26.51 6.98 -4.45
CA PHE A 6 -26.58 5.89 -3.48
C PHE A 6 -25.71 4.72 -3.89
N SER A 7 -25.76 4.32 -5.16
CA SER A 7 -24.92 3.25 -5.67
C SER A 7 -23.44 3.58 -5.56
N LYS A 8 -23.06 4.83 -5.80
CA LYS A 8 -21.67 5.30 -5.70
C LYS A 8 -21.16 5.20 -4.26
N VAL A 9 -22.00 5.58 -3.28
CA VAL A 9 -21.64 5.46 -1.87
C VAL A 9 -21.47 3.99 -1.49
N GLU A 10 -22.35 3.11 -1.95
CA GLU A 10 -22.24 1.68 -1.69
C GLU A 10 -20.93 1.10 -2.22
N LYS A 11 -20.54 1.47 -3.46
CA LYS A 11 -19.27 1.03 -4.04
C LYS A 11 -18.08 1.51 -3.21
N SER A 12 -18.14 2.76 -2.71
CA SER A 12 -17.07 3.34 -1.89
C SER A 12 -16.90 2.63 -0.56
N SER A 13 -18.01 2.11 0.00
CA SER A 13 -17.98 1.45 1.31
C SER A 13 -17.75 -0.04 1.23
N LYS A 14 -17.72 -0.61 0.02
CA LYS A 14 -17.50 -2.05 -0.15
C LYS A 14 -16.02 -2.38 -0.01
N ALA A 15 -15.71 -3.36 0.85
CA ALA A 15 -14.33 -3.80 1.05
C ALA A 15 -13.79 -4.51 -0.19
N MET A 16 -12.54 -4.22 -0.50
CA MET A 16 -11.81 -4.92 -1.55
C MET A 16 -11.36 -6.29 -1.05
N TYR A 17 -10.71 -7.05 -1.92
CA TYR A 17 -10.31 -8.41 -1.65
C TYR A 17 -9.40 -8.53 -0.42
N GLY A 18 -9.60 -9.60 0.35
CA GLY A 18 -8.73 -10.04 1.43
C GLY A 18 -9.19 -9.65 2.82
N PRO A 19 -8.53 -10.19 3.85
CA PRO A 19 -8.82 -9.80 5.23
C PRO A 19 -8.39 -8.35 5.47
N ARG A 20 -9.09 -7.66 6.37
CA ARG A 20 -8.81 -6.26 6.68
C ARG A 20 -7.45 -6.14 7.38
N HIS A 21 -6.44 -5.67 6.66
CA HIS A 21 -5.07 -5.63 7.16
C HIS A 21 -4.20 -4.69 6.32
N ILE A 22 -3.17 -4.13 6.93
CA ILE A 22 -2.16 -3.34 6.21
C ILE A 22 -0.79 -3.95 6.49
N LEU A 23 -0.03 -4.20 5.41
CA LEU A 23 1.34 -4.69 5.49
C LEU A 23 2.25 -3.58 5.00
N ALA A 24 3.17 -3.13 5.87
CA ALA A 24 4.08 -2.03 5.53
C ALA A 24 5.53 -2.52 5.56
N CYS A 25 6.29 -2.13 4.55
CA CYS A 25 7.69 -2.55 4.37
C CYS A 25 8.61 -1.34 4.28
N GLY A 26 9.81 -1.47 4.85
CA GLY A 26 10.86 -0.48 4.63
C GLY A 26 10.74 0.81 5.44
N TYR A 27 10.00 0.79 6.54
CA TYR A 27 9.88 1.94 7.43
C TYR A 27 10.78 1.77 8.65
N THR A 28 11.50 2.84 9.02
CA THR A 28 12.27 2.87 10.27
C THR A 28 11.30 2.91 11.46
N LEU A 29 11.82 2.70 12.68
CA LEU A 29 10.98 2.74 13.87
C LEU A 29 10.23 4.07 14.02
N ASP A 30 10.92 5.19 13.80
CA ASP A 30 10.28 6.49 13.87
C ASP A 30 9.23 6.66 12.79
N GLU A 31 9.50 6.18 11.59
CA GLU A 31 8.54 6.23 10.50
C GLU A 31 7.34 5.33 10.75
N GLN A 32 7.54 4.20 11.42
CA GLN A 32 6.43 3.32 11.81
C GLN A 32 5.47 4.02 12.77
N THR A 33 6.02 4.76 13.72
CA THR A 33 5.23 5.58 14.64
C THR A 33 4.43 6.62 13.87
N GLY A 34 5.08 7.30 12.91
CA GLY A 34 4.43 8.27 12.06
C GLY A 34 3.32 7.66 11.21
N PHE A 35 3.53 6.45 10.69
CA PHE A 35 2.52 5.73 9.91
C PHE A 35 1.28 5.45 10.76
N CYS A 36 1.47 4.97 11.98
CA CYS A 36 0.35 4.70 12.88
C CYS A 36 -0.39 5.99 13.24
N TYR A 37 0.32 7.11 13.38
CA TYR A 37 -0.28 8.41 13.60
C TYR A 37 -1.18 8.83 12.43
N VAL A 38 -0.72 8.58 11.19
CA VAL A 38 -1.52 8.86 10.00
C VAL A 38 -2.84 8.09 10.05
N LEU A 39 -2.78 6.81 10.38
CA LEU A 39 -4.00 5.99 10.49
C LEU A 39 -4.95 6.52 11.56
N ARG A 40 -4.42 6.91 12.71
CA ARG A 40 -5.23 7.46 13.78
C ARG A 40 -5.91 8.75 13.36
N LYS A 41 -5.19 9.61 12.66
CA LYS A 41 -5.69 10.89 12.21
C LYS A 41 -6.91 10.76 11.29
N ILE A 42 -6.96 9.69 10.49
CA ILE A 42 -8.08 9.44 9.58
C ILE A 42 -9.03 8.37 10.10
N GLN A 43 -8.91 8.03 11.39
CA GLN A 43 -9.82 7.10 12.08
C GLN A 43 -9.79 5.68 11.49
N LEU A 44 -8.61 5.24 11.05
CA LEU A 44 -8.39 3.88 10.57
C LEU A 44 -7.51 3.07 11.51
N GLU A 45 -7.39 3.48 12.77
CA GLU A 45 -6.57 2.79 13.76
C GLU A 45 -7.08 1.41 14.13
N ASP A 46 -8.31 1.07 13.73
CA ASP A 46 -8.86 -0.27 13.92
C ASP A 46 -8.27 -1.29 12.96
N ILE A 47 -7.63 -0.85 11.88
CA ILE A 47 -7.03 -1.76 10.91
C ILE A 47 -5.72 -2.29 11.46
N PRO A 48 -5.56 -3.63 11.56
CA PRO A 48 -4.28 -4.19 12.00
C PRO A 48 -3.17 -3.84 11.02
N VAL A 49 -2.03 -3.41 11.55
CA VAL A 49 -0.85 -3.07 10.76
C VAL A 49 0.30 -3.96 11.17
N ARG A 50 0.98 -4.54 10.20
CA ARG A 50 2.18 -5.31 10.44
C ARG A 50 3.33 -4.70 9.65
N PHE A 51 4.43 -4.40 10.34
CA PHE A 51 5.64 -3.92 9.70
C PHE A 51 6.55 -5.12 9.42
N LEU A 52 6.77 -5.39 8.14
CA LEU A 52 7.44 -6.60 7.70
C LEU A 52 8.96 -6.43 7.72
N GLY A 53 9.66 -7.51 8.06
CA GLY A 53 11.11 -7.55 8.09
C GLY A 53 11.67 -8.39 6.94
N ASP A 54 13.01 -8.44 6.87
CA ASP A 54 13.72 -9.14 5.79
C ASP A 54 13.33 -10.62 5.69
N ALA A 55 13.09 -11.28 6.83
CA ALA A 55 12.70 -12.68 6.84
C ALA A 55 11.35 -12.93 6.16
N ASP A 56 10.49 -11.92 6.10
CA ASP A 56 9.18 -12.05 5.48
C ASP A 56 9.24 -12.06 3.96
N GLY A 57 10.36 -11.65 3.37
CA GLY A 57 10.52 -11.61 1.92
C GLY A 57 10.32 -12.95 1.24
N SER A 58 10.65 -14.06 1.90
CA SER A 58 10.54 -15.42 1.37
C SER A 58 9.19 -16.08 1.68
N LYS A 59 8.27 -15.36 2.27
CA LYS A 59 6.92 -15.84 2.55
C LYS A 59 5.94 -15.31 1.50
N THR A 60 4.87 -16.09 1.25
CA THR A 60 3.79 -15.59 0.41
C THR A 60 2.95 -14.59 1.19
N LEU A 61 2.28 -13.68 0.48
CA LEU A 61 1.39 -12.71 1.13
C LEU A 61 0.30 -13.43 1.93
N LYS A 62 -0.21 -14.53 1.39
CA LYS A 62 -1.22 -15.35 2.06
C LYS A 62 -0.70 -15.86 3.42
N THR A 63 0.50 -16.41 3.44
CA THR A 63 1.12 -16.91 4.67
C THR A 63 1.28 -15.79 5.69
N ILE A 64 1.78 -14.63 5.25
CA ILE A 64 1.95 -13.48 6.14
C ILE A 64 0.62 -13.07 6.76
N LEU A 65 -0.43 -13.01 5.95
CA LEU A 65 -1.76 -12.61 6.44
C LEU A 65 -2.39 -13.64 7.38
N GLU A 66 -2.03 -14.91 7.23
CA GLU A 66 -2.51 -15.97 8.12
C GLU A 66 -1.77 -15.98 9.46
N GLU A 67 -0.59 -15.42 9.53
CA GLU A 67 0.14 -15.25 10.77
C GLU A 67 -0.52 -14.14 11.58
N ALA A 68 -0.95 -14.44 12.80
CA ALA A 68 -1.68 -13.48 13.63
C ALA A 68 -0.75 -12.48 14.33
N GLU A 69 0.38 -12.17 13.71
CA GLU A 69 1.34 -11.25 14.32
C GLU A 69 1.06 -9.82 13.88
N THR A 70 1.06 -8.93 14.85
CA THR A 70 1.16 -7.50 14.63
C THR A 70 2.45 -7.06 15.30
N GLY A 71 3.12 -6.09 14.75
CA GLY A 71 4.31 -5.67 15.46
C GLY A 71 5.24 -4.79 14.68
N VAL A 72 6.31 -4.50 15.37
CA VAL A 72 7.32 -3.54 14.98
C VAL A 72 8.57 -4.30 14.58
N THR A 73 9.15 -3.94 13.45
CA THR A 73 10.42 -4.48 12.99
C THR A 73 11.49 -3.40 13.14
N GLU A 74 12.58 -3.73 13.84
CA GLU A 74 13.63 -2.75 14.10
C GLU A 74 14.36 -2.32 12.82
N HIS A 75 14.65 -3.27 11.94
CA HIS A 75 15.41 -2.99 10.73
C HIS A 75 14.91 -3.85 9.58
N SER A 76 14.86 -3.25 8.39
CA SER A 76 14.47 -3.95 7.19
C SER A 76 15.13 -3.33 5.98
N SER A 77 15.70 -4.18 5.12
CA SER A 77 16.25 -3.77 3.83
C SER A 77 15.22 -3.88 2.70
N LEU A 78 13.98 -4.24 3.04
CA LEU A 78 12.91 -4.33 2.05
C LEU A 78 12.62 -2.95 1.44
N ARG A 79 12.21 -2.94 0.18
CA ARG A 79 11.76 -1.71 -0.48
C ARG A 79 10.56 -1.16 0.28
N ARG A 80 10.47 0.17 0.35
CA ARG A 80 9.34 0.81 1.02
C ARG A 80 8.07 0.59 0.21
N ALA A 81 7.11 -0.09 0.82
CA ALA A 81 5.85 -0.42 0.16
C ALA A 81 4.75 -0.60 1.20
N VAL A 82 3.52 -0.34 0.78
CA VAL A 82 2.34 -0.58 1.61
C VAL A 82 1.38 -1.44 0.81
N ILE A 83 1.04 -2.60 1.35
CA ILE A 83 0.10 -3.52 0.75
C ILE A 83 -1.18 -3.48 1.57
N MET A 84 -2.28 -3.12 0.92
CA MET A 84 -3.58 -2.96 1.58
C MET A 84 -4.47 -4.14 1.25
N SER A 85 -5.04 -4.75 2.29
CA SER A 85 -5.92 -5.90 2.18
C SER A 85 -7.26 -5.59 2.83
N GLY A 86 -8.35 -5.80 2.12
CA GLY A 86 -9.69 -5.69 2.69
C GLY A 86 -10.13 -4.28 3.06
N LEU A 87 -9.49 -3.25 2.52
CA LEU A 87 -9.92 -1.86 2.71
C LEU A 87 -11.00 -1.50 1.69
N THR A 88 -11.80 -0.48 2.01
CA THR A 88 -12.68 0.12 1.00
C THR A 88 -11.87 1.08 0.14
N GLN A 89 -12.39 1.44 -1.04
CA GLN A 89 -11.72 2.42 -1.89
C GLN A 89 -11.58 3.78 -1.20
N ALA A 90 -12.60 4.18 -0.42
CA ALA A 90 -12.55 5.42 0.32
C ALA A 90 -11.42 5.41 1.35
N GLU A 91 -11.24 4.30 2.05
CA GLU A 91 -10.17 4.13 3.03
C GLU A 91 -8.79 4.15 2.35
N LEU A 92 -8.67 3.45 1.24
CA LEU A 92 -7.44 3.41 0.45
C LEU A 92 -7.03 4.82 0.01
N HIS A 93 -7.95 5.56 -0.59
CA HIS A 93 -7.67 6.93 -1.04
C HIS A 93 -7.35 7.87 0.11
N GLY A 94 -8.07 7.73 1.23
CA GLY A 94 -7.81 8.51 2.43
C GLY A 94 -6.42 8.26 3.00
N LEU A 95 -6.01 6.99 3.05
CA LEU A 95 -4.69 6.63 3.53
C LEU A 95 -3.60 7.18 2.63
N ILE A 96 -3.72 7.01 1.31
CA ILE A 96 -2.73 7.51 0.36
C ILE A 96 -2.59 9.04 0.47
N SER A 97 -3.72 9.75 0.52
CA SER A 97 -3.70 11.22 0.63
C SER A 97 -3.08 11.69 1.93
N SER A 98 -3.47 11.10 3.06
CA SER A 98 -2.93 11.50 4.37
C SER A 98 -1.46 11.15 4.50
N HIS A 99 -1.05 10.03 3.96
CA HIS A 99 0.37 9.64 3.95
C HIS A 99 1.19 10.65 3.16
N ARG A 100 0.69 11.08 2.00
CA ARG A 100 1.37 12.07 1.17
C ARG A 100 1.56 13.39 1.92
N GLU A 101 0.55 13.80 2.67
CA GLU A 101 0.60 15.04 3.44
C GLU A 101 1.47 14.95 4.69
N SER A 102 1.76 13.72 5.16
CA SER A 102 2.49 13.51 6.40
C SER A 102 3.97 13.84 6.34
N GLY A 103 4.54 13.89 5.14
CA GLY A 103 5.98 14.07 4.97
C GLY A 103 6.79 12.79 5.10
N LEU A 104 6.15 11.66 5.36
CA LEU A 104 6.84 10.36 5.36
C LEU A 104 7.34 10.02 3.95
N PRO A 105 8.49 9.32 3.84
CA PRO A 105 8.98 8.90 2.54
C PRO A 105 7.93 8.08 1.79
N TYR A 106 7.73 8.39 0.51
CA TYR A 106 6.62 7.83 -0.26
C TYR A 106 6.87 6.37 -0.63
N PRO A 107 5.91 5.47 -0.36
CA PRO A 107 6.06 4.05 -0.65
C PRO A 107 5.50 3.69 -2.02
N LEU A 108 5.76 2.44 -2.42
CA LEU A 108 4.99 1.79 -3.48
C LEU A 108 3.68 1.31 -2.86
N TRP A 109 2.57 1.54 -3.55
CA TRP A 109 1.25 1.16 -3.05
C TRP A 109 0.71 -0.03 -3.83
N ALA A 110 0.11 -0.97 -3.14
CA ALA A 110 -0.55 -2.12 -3.77
C ALA A 110 -1.76 -2.55 -2.97
N SER A 111 -2.77 -3.06 -3.68
CA SER A 111 -3.91 -3.74 -3.06
C SER A 111 -3.73 -5.24 -3.28
N LEU A 112 -4.05 -6.03 -2.26
CA LEU A 112 -3.99 -7.48 -2.36
C LEU A 112 -5.01 -7.97 -3.39
N THR A 113 -4.61 -8.95 -4.20
CA THR A 113 -5.49 -9.61 -5.17
C THR A 113 -5.40 -11.12 -4.98
N PRO A 114 -6.37 -11.90 -5.54
CA PRO A 114 -6.26 -13.36 -5.49
C PRO A 114 -4.99 -13.90 -6.14
N VAL A 115 -4.43 -13.16 -7.11
CA VAL A 115 -3.18 -13.54 -7.76
C VAL A 115 -1.98 -13.20 -6.86
N SER A 116 -1.90 -11.96 -6.40
CA SER A 116 -0.73 -11.52 -5.63
C SER A 116 -0.60 -12.18 -4.27
N GLU A 117 -1.69 -12.68 -3.69
CA GLU A 117 -1.59 -13.36 -2.40
C GLU A 117 -0.75 -14.65 -2.46
N THR A 118 -0.59 -15.22 -3.66
CA THR A 118 0.21 -16.42 -3.87
C THR A 118 1.68 -16.11 -4.15
N TRP A 119 2.02 -14.85 -4.31
CA TRP A 119 3.40 -14.43 -4.61
C TRP A 119 4.22 -14.30 -3.33
N LEU A 120 5.51 -14.55 -3.45
CA LEU A 120 6.43 -14.20 -2.37
C LEU A 120 6.49 -12.68 -2.25
N LEU A 121 6.60 -12.20 -1.02
CA LEU A 121 6.68 -10.76 -0.77
C LEU A 121 7.79 -10.10 -1.59
N LYS A 122 8.98 -10.69 -1.61
CA LYS A 122 10.12 -10.13 -2.36
C LYS A 122 9.82 -9.99 -3.85
N ASP A 123 9.08 -10.95 -4.41
CA ASP A 123 8.74 -10.92 -5.83
C ASP A 123 7.72 -9.83 -6.14
N LEU A 124 6.74 -9.65 -5.25
CA LEU A 124 5.77 -8.56 -5.40
C LEU A 124 6.45 -7.21 -5.31
N LEU A 125 7.35 -7.02 -4.34
CA LEU A 125 8.07 -5.75 -4.19
C LEU A 125 8.90 -5.44 -5.43
N GLU A 126 9.55 -6.44 -6.01
CA GLU A 126 10.35 -6.27 -7.23
C GLU A 126 9.45 -5.87 -8.41
N ALA A 127 8.32 -6.55 -8.57
CA ALA A 127 7.37 -6.24 -9.63
C ALA A 127 6.83 -4.81 -9.50
N LEU A 128 6.49 -4.39 -8.29
CA LEU A 128 6.02 -3.03 -8.04
C LEU A 128 7.09 -1.99 -8.37
N ALA A 129 8.33 -2.27 -8.03
CA ALA A 129 9.45 -1.36 -8.33
C ALA A 129 9.68 -1.24 -9.83
N GLN A 130 9.62 -2.36 -10.56
CA GLN A 130 9.79 -2.37 -12.01
C GLN A 130 8.66 -1.61 -12.70
N GLU A 131 7.43 -1.79 -12.24
CA GLU A 131 6.27 -1.09 -12.77
C GLU A 131 6.38 0.42 -12.55
N ALA A 132 6.79 0.83 -11.35
CA ALA A 132 6.99 2.24 -11.05
C ALA A 132 8.07 2.86 -11.92
N MET A 133 9.16 2.14 -12.15
CA MET A 133 10.24 2.60 -13.02
C MET A 133 9.78 2.72 -14.46
N ALA A 134 9.01 1.76 -14.95
CA ALA A 134 8.47 1.80 -16.32
C ALA A 134 7.54 3.00 -16.51
N MET A 135 6.69 3.29 -15.52
CA MET A 135 5.80 4.44 -15.55
C MET A 135 6.58 5.76 -15.56
N LYS A 136 7.65 5.83 -14.78
CA LYS A 136 8.52 7.00 -14.73
C LYS A 136 9.18 7.23 -16.09
N GLN A 137 9.69 6.18 -16.71
CA GLN A 137 10.32 6.26 -18.04
C GLN A 137 9.34 6.71 -19.11
N ARG A 138 8.12 6.23 -19.06
CA ARG A 138 7.06 6.66 -20.00
C ARG A 138 6.76 8.15 -19.86
N ARG A 139 6.71 8.65 -18.61
CA ARG A 139 6.47 10.08 -18.36
C ARG A 139 7.62 10.93 -18.89
N GLU A 140 8.85 10.50 -18.68
CA GLU A 140 10.03 11.21 -19.13
C GLU A 140 10.09 11.23 -20.65
N THR A 141 9.79 10.11 -21.31
CA THR A 141 9.74 10.01 -22.78
C THR A 141 8.66 10.93 -23.35
N ALA A 142 7.47 10.91 -22.76
CA ALA A 142 6.37 11.76 -23.20
C ALA A 142 6.72 13.25 -23.05
N ALA A 143 7.35 13.62 -21.94
CA ALA A 143 7.78 15.00 -21.72
C ALA A 143 8.84 15.43 -22.72
N ALA A 144 9.80 14.55 -23.04
CA ALA A 144 10.83 14.83 -24.03
C ALA A 144 10.23 14.99 -25.44
N ASP A 145 9.27 14.13 -25.80
CA ASP A 145 8.58 14.21 -27.10
C ASP A 145 7.77 15.50 -27.20
N SER A 146 7.08 15.90 -26.13
CA SER A 146 6.34 17.15 -26.10
C SER A 146 7.28 18.36 -26.29
N ALA A 147 8.46 18.34 -25.64
CA ALA A 147 9.44 19.41 -25.77
C ALA A 147 9.98 19.49 -27.19
N LYS A 148 10.13 18.37 -27.89
CA LYS A 148 10.62 18.35 -29.27
C LYS A 148 9.63 18.92 -30.26
N GLN A 149 8.34 18.91 -29.94
CA GLN A 149 7.28 19.40 -30.81
C GLN A 149 7.08 20.90 -30.73
N THR A 150 7.69 21.55 -29.76
CA THR A 150 7.62 23.00 -29.61
C THR A 150 8.86 23.64 -30.18
#